data_678f14a533032f872eb9acb6b0e59a78
#
_entry.id   678f14a533032f872eb9acb6b0e59a78
#
_cell.length_a   1.000
_cell.length_b   1.000
_cell.length_c   1.000
_cell.angle_alpha   90.00
_cell.angle_beta   90.00
_cell.angle_gamma   90.00
#
_symmetry.space_group_name_H-M   'P 1'
#
loop_
_entity.id
_entity.type
_entity.pdbx_description
1 polymer ?
#
loop_
_entity_poly.entity_id
_entity_poly.type
_entity_poly.pdbx_seq_one_letter_code
_entity_poly.pdbx_strand_id
1 'polypeptide(L)'
;MRDPRPARTTPAVFPATWAQDTRAPLPLVGGERELLTGSLDQHRETLQLKCEGLPAEALSRRAVPPSGLSLHGLLRHLAGVERWWFRIQLAGEDVPLLYYSDDDPDQDFGSLDEDPARALAVWRAECARSREIAAAMELDATGTHARSGQPVSLRRVLIHLIAEYARHCGHADLLRERIDGATGY
;
A
#
# COMPACT_ATOMS: atom_id res chain seq x y z
N MET A 1 3.85 -34.87 -38.62
CA MET A 1 2.54 -34.69 -38.01
C MET A 1 2.77 -34.46 -36.55
N ARG A 2 2.65 -33.20 -36.04
CA ARG A 2 2.89 -32.85 -34.61
C ARG A 2 1.55 -32.87 -33.91
N ASP A 3 1.46 -33.69 -32.89
CA ASP A 3 0.31 -33.81 -31.99
C ASP A 3 0.03 -32.45 -31.33
N PRO A 4 -1.16 -31.86 -31.44
CA PRO A 4 -1.47 -30.59 -30.73
C PRO A 4 -1.58 -30.88 -29.24
N ARG A 5 -0.68 -30.29 -28.47
CA ARG A 5 -0.79 -30.31 -27.00
C ARG A 5 -2.16 -29.77 -26.57
N PRO A 6 -2.88 -30.45 -25.69
CA PRO A 6 -4.14 -29.96 -25.18
C PRO A 6 -3.94 -28.58 -24.52
N ALA A 7 -4.84 -27.65 -24.82
CA ALA A 7 -4.88 -26.36 -24.17
C ALA A 7 -4.94 -26.58 -22.65
N ARG A 8 -3.93 -26.06 -21.92
CA ARG A 8 -3.97 -26.02 -20.46
C ARG A 8 -5.10 -25.06 -20.07
N THR A 9 -6.25 -25.61 -19.71
CA THR A 9 -7.23 -24.87 -18.94
C THR A 9 -6.62 -24.65 -17.56
N THR A 10 -6.03 -23.48 -17.34
CA THR A 10 -5.67 -23.03 -15.99
C THR A 10 -6.98 -22.90 -15.22
N PRO A 11 -7.21 -23.63 -14.12
CA PRO A 11 -8.39 -23.39 -13.31
C PRO A 11 -8.34 -21.93 -12.84
N ALA A 12 -9.51 -21.29 -12.79
CA ALA A 12 -9.63 -19.94 -12.24
C ALA A 12 -9.11 -19.98 -10.79
N VAL A 13 -7.93 -19.38 -10.58
CA VAL A 13 -7.23 -19.35 -9.28
C VAL A 13 -7.87 -18.33 -8.34
N PHE A 14 -8.89 -17.60 -8.80
CA PHE A 14 -9.50 -16.51 -8.05
C PHE A 14 -10.78 -16.99 -7.36
N PRO A 15 -10.88 -16.82 -6.02
CA PRO A 15 -12.14 -17.06 -5.32
C PRO A 15 -13.22 -16.10 -5.85
N ALA A 16 -14.48 -16.53 -5.76
CA ALA A 16 -15.63 -15.75 -6.23
C ALA A 16 -15.72 -14.35 -5.59
N THR A 17 -15.06 -14.12 -4.45
CA THR A 17 -14.95 -12.83 -3.76
C THR A 17 -14.16 -11.77 -4.55
N TRP A 18 -13.30 -12.18 -5.49
CA TRP A 18 -12.54 -11.29 -6.37
C TRP A 18 -13.17 -11.10 -7.76
N ALA A 19 -14.35 -11.67 -7.99
CA ALA A 19 -15.08 -11.55 -9.27
C ALA A 19 -15.46 -10.09 -9.61
N GLN A 20 -15.27 -9.14 -8.68
CA GLN A 20 -15.49 -7.72 -8.84
C GLN A 20 -14.20 -6.91 -8.72
N ASP A 21 -13.06 -7.47 -9.07
CA ASP A 21 -11.81 -6.71 -9.12
C ASP A 21 -11.94 -5.56 -10.14
N THR A 22 -12.04 -4.34 -9.62
CA THR A 22 -12.20 -3.12 -10.41
C THR A 22 -10.89 -2.36 -10.59
N ARG A 23 -9.76 -2.93 -10.16
CA ARG A 23 -8.45 -2.29 -10.31
C ARG A 23 -8.13 -2.08 -11.79
N ALA A 24 -7.59 -0.91 -12.12
CA ALA A 24 -7.11 -0.64 -13.45
C ALA A 24 -5.93 -1.59 -13.78
N PRO A 25 -5.90 -2.22 -14.97
CA PRO A 25 -4.75 -3.01 -15.38
C PRO A 25 -3.52 -2.10 -15.52
N LEU A 26 -2.35 -2.58 -15.08
CA LEU A 26 -1.10 -1.85 -15.31
C LEU A 26 -0.84 -1.72 -16.82
N PRO A 27 -0.45 -0.53 -17.30
CA PRO A 27 -0.01 -0.38 -18.67
C PRO A 27 1.28 -1.20 -18.89
N LEU A 28 1.30 -2.00 -19.95
CA LEU A 28 2.48 -2.79 -20.32
C LEU A 28 3.58 -1.95 -20.98
N VAL A 29 3.20 -0.80 -21.53
CA VAL A 29 4.10 0.20 -22.13
C VAL A 29 3.61 1.60 -21.75
N GLY A 30 4.54 2.55 -21.62
CA GLY A 30 4.19 3.92 -21.24
C GLY A 30 5.43 4.74 -20.88
N GLY A 31 5.25 6.01 -20.58
CA GLY A 31 6.31 6.86 -20.04
C GLY A 31 6.68 6.44 -18.61
N GLU A 32 7.92 6.71 -18.20
CA GLU A 32 8.43 6.34 -16.87
C GLU A 32 7.50 6.79 -15.75
N ARG A 33 7.03 8.04 -15.78
CA ARG A 33 6.08 8.57 -14.81
C ARG A 33 4.80 7.74 -14.72
N GLU A 34 4.21 7.45 -15.88
CA GLU A 34 2.97 6.68 -15.97
C GLU A 34 3.14 5.27 -15.37
N LEU A 35 4.24 4.61 -15.71
CA LEU A 35 4.54 3.27 -15.18
C LEU A 35 4.77 3.30 -13.66
N LEU A 36 5.52 4.28 -13.13
CA LEU A 36 5.81 4.38 -11.71
C LEU A 36 4.55 4.73 -10.90
N THR A 37 3.79 5.75 -11.31
CA THR A 37 2.58 6.16 -10.59
C THR A 37 1.48 5.11 -10.70
N GLY A 38 1.30 4.52 -11.88
CA GLY A 38 0.34 3.43 -12.08
C GLY A 38 0.66 2.20 -11.25
N SER A 39 1.95 1.80 -11.16
CA SER A 39 2.36 0.68 -10.30
C SER A 39 2.08 0.95 -8.82
N LEU A 40 2.38 2.16 -8.35
CA LEU A 40 2.10 2.54 -6.97
C LEU A 40 0.58 2.54 -6.69
N ASP A 41 -0.21 3.09 -7.60
CA ASP A 41 -1.67 3.13 -7.44
C ASP A 41 -2.30 1.73 -7.45
N GLN A 42 -1.81 0.82 -8.29
CA GLN A 42 -2.27 -0.58 -8.27
C GLN A 42 -2.00 -1.26 -6.92
N HIS A 43 -0.85 -1.02 -6.29
CA HIS A 43 -0.58 -1.54 -4.95
C HIS A 43 -1.47 -0.91 -3.87
N ARG A 44 -1.76 0.39 -3.96
CA ARG A 44 -2.72 1.07 -3.07
C ARG A 44 -4.11 0.44 -3.19
N GLU A 45 -4.58 0.24 -4.41
CA GLU A 45 -5.86 -0.43 -4.69
C GLU A 45 -5.87 -1.87 -4.18
N THR A 46 -4.75 -2.60 -4.33
CA THR A 46 -4.59 -3.94 -3.77
C THR A 46 -4.75 -3.95 -2.26
N LEU A 47 -4.07 -3.06 -1.52
CA LEU A 47 -4.23 -2.98 -0.07
C LEU A 47 -5.67 -2.68 0.33
N GLN A 48 -6.34 -1.75 -0.36
CA GLN A 48 -7.75 -1.44 -0.12
C GLN A 48 -8.62 -2.68 -0.31
N LEU A 49 -8.43 -3.39 -1.42
CA LEU A 49 -9.17 -4.61 -1.74
C LEU A 49 -9.00 -5.69 -0.64
N LYS A 50 -7.78 -5.83 -0.08
CA LYS A 50 -7.53 -6.77 1.04
C LYS A 50 -8.27 -6.40 2.32
N CYS A 51 -8.70 -5.14 2.46
CA CYS A 51 -9.47 -4.69 3.62
C CYS A 51 -11.00 -4.72 3.38
N GLU A 52 -11.46 -4.82 2.14
CA GLU A 52 -12.88 -4.73 1.80
C GLU A 52 -13.69 -5.92 2.30
N GLY A 53 -14.93 -5.61 2.76
CA GLY A 53 -15.89 -6.63 3.21
C GLY A 53 -15.61 -7.23 4.58
N LEU A 54 -14.54 -6.84 5.26
CA LEU A 54 -14.21 -7.33 6.60
C LEU A 54 -14.80 -6.42 7.68
N PRO A 55 -15.36 -6.99 8.78
CA PRO A 55 -15.76 -6.20 9.94
C PRO A 55 -14.54 -5.66 10.69
N ALA A 56 -14.74 -4.60 11.49
CA ALA A 56 -13.69 -3.90 12.24
C ALA A 56 -12.82 -4.82 13.08
N GLU A 57 -13.43 -5.78 13.78
CA GLU A 57 -12.72 -6.77 14.60
C GLU A 57 -11.77 -7.64 13.76
N ALA A 58 -12.20 -8.04 12.55
CA ALA A 58 -11.38 -8.85 11.65
C ALA A 58 -10.20 -8.04 11.09
N LEU A 59 -10.39 -6.76 10.77
CA LEU A 59 -9.32 -5.86 10.34
C LEU A 59 -8.25 -5.69 11.42
N SER A 60 -8.62 -5.62 12.69
CA SER A 60 -7.70 -5.46 13.83
C SER A 60 -7.07 -6.77 14.31
N ARG A 61 -7.52 -7.93 13.80
CA ARG A 61 -7.05 -9.24 14.25
C ARG A 61 -5.62 -9.52 13.79
N ARG A 62 -4.74 -9.92 14.74
CA ARG A 62 -3.39 -10.43 14.47
C ARG A 62 -3.48 -11.90 14.06
N ALA A 63 -3.78 -12.15 12.78
CA ALA A 63 -4.20 -13.46 12.29
C ALA A 63 -3.04 -14.44 12.03
N VAL A 64 -1.78 -13.99 12.08
CA VAL A 64 -0.56 -14.76 11.77
C VAL A 64 0.41 -14.75 12.97
N PRO A 65 0.13 -15.47 14.06
CA PRO A 65 1.04 -15.53 15.21
C PRO A 65 2.42 -16.14 14.85
N PRO A 66 3.52 -15.66 15.45
CA PRO A 66 3.60 -14.64 16.51
C PRO A 66 3.68 -13.19 16.00
N SER A 67 3.40 -12.94 14.72
CA SER A 67 3.43 -11.61 14.11
C SER A 67 2.44 -10.65 14.79
N GLY A 68 2.87 -9.42 15.05
CA GLY A 68 2.01 -8.33 15.51
C GLY A 68 1.20 -7.65 14.41
N LEU A 69 1.35 -8.05 13.15
CA LEU A 69 0.69 -7.42 12.01
C LEU A 69 -0.81 -7.69 11.98
N SER A 70 -1.56 -6.67 11.56
CA SER A 70 -2.98 -6.74 11.22
C SER A 70 -3.25 -5.83 10.01
N LEU A 71 -4.38 -6.03 9.32
CA LEU A 71 -4.76 -5.14 8.20
C LEU A 71 -4.96 -3.70 8.68
N HIS A 72 -5.54 -3.50 9.87
CA HIS A 72 -5.66 -2.19 10.50
C HIS A 72 -4.29 -1.54 10.74
N GLY A 73 -3.34 -2.27 11.31
CA GLY A 73 -1.97 -1.76 11.52
C GLY A 73 -1.28 -1.41 10.20
N LEU A 74 -1.47 -2.22 9.13
CA LEU A 74 -0.93 -1.92 7.81
C LEU A 74 -1.51 -0.62 7.21
N LEU A 75 -2.80 -0.35 7.38
CA LEU A 75 -3.41 0.92 6.96
C LEU A 75 -2.78 2.11 7.67
N ARG A 76 -2.57 2.02 9.00
CA ARG A 76 -1.94 3.06 9.81
C ARG A 76 -0.48 3.27 9.39
N HIS A 77 0.27 2.20 9.27
CA HIS A 77 1.67 2.22 8.83
C HIS A 77 1.82 2.93 7.48
N LEU A 78 1.07 2.46 6.47
CA LEU A 78 1.17 3.01 5.12
C LEU A 78 0.63 4.45 5.01
N ALA A 79 -0.32 4.87 5.85
CA ALA A 79 -0.69 6.28 5.97
C ALA A 79 0.49 7.13 6.49
N GLY A 80 1.22 6.64 7.50
CA GLY A 80 2.42 7.27 8.01
C GLY A 80 3.53 7.36 6.96
N VAL A 81 3.74 6.27 6.20
CA VAL A 81 4.72 6.19 5.10
C VAL A 81 4.40 7.21 3.99
N GLU A 82 3.13 7.30 3.55
CA GLU A 82 2.70 8.29 2.56
C GLU A 82 3.00 9.72 3.03
N ARG A 83 2.57 10.07 4.25
CA ARG A 83 2.82 11.40 4.84
C ARG A 83 4.30 11.71 4.92
N TRP A 84 5.09 10.78 5.44
CA TRP A 84 6.52 10.96 5.62
C TRP A 84 7.23 11.28 4.31
N TRP A 85 6.99 10.48 3.27
CA TRP A 85 7.72 10.62 2.02
C TRP A 85 7.24 11.79 1.16
N PHE A 86 5.91 11.95 0.99
CA PHE A 86 5.41 12.97 0.09
C PHE A 86 5.28 14.33 0.77
N ARG A 87 4.61 14.39 1.91
CA ARG A 87 4.32 15.67 2.55
C ARG A 87 5.53 16.25 3.25
N ILE A 88 6.20 15.48 4.09
CA ILE A 88 7.31 15.97 4.91
C ILE A 88 8.57 16.11 4.06
N GLN A 89 9.00 15.04 3.36
CA GLN A 89 10.29 15.06 2.67
C GLN A 89 10.26 15.72 1.30
N LEU A 90 9.26 15.44 0.45
CA LEU A 90 9.21 16.05 -0.88
C LEU A 90 8.63 17.46 -0.85
N ALA A 91 7.47 17.66 -0.20
CA ALA A 91 6.80 18.96 -0.18
C ALA A 91 7.30 19.90 0.93
N GLY A 92 8.05 19.40 1.93
CA GLY A 92 8.54 20.20 3.05
C GLY A 92 7.43 20.73 3.97
N GLU A 93 6.28 20.04 4.04
CA GLU A 93 5.17 20.44 4.90
C GLU A 93 5.53 20.23 6.37
N ASP A 94 5.24 21.22 7.21
CA ASP A 94 5.35 21.12 8.66
C ASP A 94 4.07 20.49 9.25
N VAL A 95 4.03 19.17 9.24
CA VAL A 95 2.90 18.38 9.73
C VAL A 95 3.40 17.29 10.68
N PRO A 96 2.61 16.92 11.72
CA PRO A 96 3.01 15.88 12.66
C PRO A 96 3.13 14.51 11.99
N LEU A 97 3.97 13.65 12.56
CA LEU A 97 4.01 12.23 12.19
C LEU A 97 2.64 11.58 12.43
N LEU A 98 2.35 10.50 11.71
CA LEU A 98 1.14 9.71 11.88
C LEU A 98 1.49 8.34 12.45
N TYR A 99 0.81 7.96 13.53
CA TYR A 99 0.82 6.61 14.10
C TYR A 99 2.18 6.06 14.55
N TYR A 100 3.21 6.88 14.58
CA TYR A 100 4.50 6.52 15.16
C TYR A 100 5.19 7.79 15.71
N SER A 101 6.15 7.60 16.58
CA SER A 101 7.01 8.64 17.10
C SER A 101 8.44 8.12 17.28
N ASP A 102 9.37 9.00 17.61
CA ASP A 102 10.75 8.57 17.91
C ASP A 102 10.83 7.72 19.20
N ASP A 103 9.86 7.90 20.12
CA ASP A 103 9.78 7.13 21.37
C ASP A 103 9.09 5.76 21.17
N ASP A 104 8.19 5.64 20.18
CA ASP A 104 7.47 4.40 19.84
C ASP A 104 7.37 4.24 18.31
N PRO A 105 8.41 3.68 17.67
CA PRO A 105 8.46 3.52 16.23
C PRO A 105 7.50 2.46 15.66
N ASP A 106 6.94 1.58 16.53
CA ASP A 106 6.01 0.51 16.14
C ASP A 106 4.56 0.79 16.60
N GLN A 107 4.25 2.02 17.02
CA GLN A 107 2.93 2.43 17.50
C GLN A 107 1.82 2.18 16.47
N ASP A 108 2.12 2.23 15.19
CA ASP A 108 1.22 1.93 14.07
C ASP A 108 0.67 0.49 14.14
N PHE A 109 1.46 -0.47 14.64
CA PHE A 109 1.05 -1.89 14.81
C PHE A 109 0.62 -2.21 16.25
N GLY A 110 1.04 -1.41 17.23
CA GLY A 110 0.83 -1.66 18.66
C GLY A 110 -0.51 -1.20 19.18
N SER A 111 -0.82 0.07 19.01
CA SER A 111 -1.97 0.76 19.60
C SER A 111 -3.16 0.81 18.64
N LEU A 112 -3.95 -0.25 18.57
CA LEU A 112 -5.10 -0.39 17.65
C LEU A 112 -6.44 -0.01 18.35
N ASP A 113 -6.45 1.10 19.10
CA ASP A 113 -7.58 1.50 19.93
C ASP A 113 -8.69 2.24 19.17
N GLU A 114 -8.38 2.72 17.95
CA GLU A 114 -9.35 3.43 17.12
C GLU A 114 -10.07 2.52 16.11
N ASP A 115 -11.18 3.03 15.56
CA ASP A 115 -11.93 2.35 14.51
C ASP A 115 -11.07 2.20 13.23
N PRO A 116 -10.89 1.00 12.68
CA PRO A 116 -10.20 0.77 11.40
C PRO A 116 -10.76 1.60 10.23
N ALA A 117 -12.04 1.96 10.25
CA ALA A 117 -12.64 2.82 9.24
C ALA A 117 -11.99 4.22 9.24
N ARG A 118 -11.57 4.72 10.41
CA ARG A 118 -10.83 5.97 10.51
C ARG A 118 -9.43 5.84 9.90
N ALA A 119 -8.71 4.76 10.23
CA ALA A 119 -7.40 4.50 9.64
C ALA A 119 -7.47 4.41 8.11
N LEU A 120 -8.50 3.74 7.56
CA LEU A 120 -8.75 3.68 6.12
C LEU A 120 -9.01 5.07 5.52
N ALA A 121 -9.83 5.90 6.18
CA ALA A 121 -10.11 7.26 5.71
C ALA A 121 -8.86 8.15 5.72
N VAL A 122 -8.05 8.07 6.78
CA VAL A 122 -6.77 8.80 6.88
C VAL A 122 -5.81 8.34 5.80
N TRP A 123 -5.63 7.03 5.63
CA TRP A 123 -4.77 6.49 4.57
C TRP A 123 -5.19 6.96 3.18
N ARG A 124 -6.49 6.94 2.85
CA ARG A 124 -7.02 7.46 1.58
C ARG A 124 -6.70 8.94 1.38
N ALA A 125 -6.83 9.74 2.43
CA ALA A 125 -6.51 11.17 2.38
C ALA A 125 -5.02 11.42 2.14
N GLU A 126 -4.13 10.66 2.78
CA GLU A 126 -2.70 10.76 2.54
C GLU A 126 -2.33 10.30 1.11
N CYS A 127 -2.91 9.21 0.60
CA CYS A 127 -2.73 8.79 -0.79
C CYS A 127 -3.18 9.87 -1.80
N ALA A 128 -4.32 10.53 -1.54
CA ALA A 128 -4.80 11.62 -2.39
C ALA A 128 -3.80 12.80 -2.38
N ARG A 129 -3.32 13.22 -1.21
CA ARG A 129 -2.32 14.28 -1.08
C ARG A 129 -1.00 13.91 -1.77
N SER A 130 -0.55 12.67 -1.64
CA SER A 130 0.66 12.17 -2.31
C SER A 130 0.54 12.24 -3.84
N ARG A 131 -0.63 11.92 -4.40
CA ARG A 131 -0.88 12.06 -5.84
C ARG A 131 -0.80 13.52 -6.30
N GLU A 132 -1.36 14.45 -5.54
CA GLU A 132 -1.27 15.89 -5.84
C GLU A 132 0.18 16.37 -5.86
N ILE A 133 0.97 16.00 -4.85
CA ILE A 133 2.39 16.35 -4.77
C ILE A 133 3.16 15.73 -5.94
N ALA A 134 2.97 14.44 -6.22
CA ALA A 134 3.63 13.76 -7.32
C ALA A 134 3.27 14.37 -8.68
N ALA A 135 2.03 14.81 -8.89
CA ALA A 135 1.59 15.43 -10.13
C ALA A 135 2.21 16.84 -10.34
N ALA A 136 2.52 17.55 -9.25
CA ALA A 136 3.10 18.90 -9.29
C ALA A 136 4.63 18.93 -9.43
N MET A 137 5.31 17.78 -9.30
CA MET A 137 6.78 17.71 -9.31
C MET A 137 7.30 16.96 -10.53
N GLU A 138 8.46 17.36 -11.08
CA GLU A 138 9.20 16.55 -12.04
C GLU A 138 9.86 15.35 -11.35
N LEU A 139 10.09 14.23 -12.09
CA LEU A 139 10.67 13.00 -11.51
C LEU A 139 12.05 13.24 -10.87
N ASP A 140 12.83 14.16 -11.41
CA ASP A 140 14.16 14.52 -10.90
C ASP A 140 14.13 15.67 -9.88
N ALA A 141 12.96 16.28 -9.65
CA ALA A 141 12.82 17.30 -8.60
C ALA A 141 13.06 16.65 -7.22
N THR A 142 13.70 17.39 -6.34
CA THR A 142 14.15 16.90 -5.03
C THR A 142 13.51 17.65 -3.89
N GLY A 143 13.15 16.91 -2.85
CA GLY A 143 12.96 17.42 -1.49
C GLY A 143 14.17 17.11 -0.62
N THR A 144 13.99 17.18 0.70
CA THR A 144 15.05 16.95 1.70
C THR A 144 14.72 15.74 2.57
N HIS A 145 15.59 14.75 2.59
CA HIS A 145 15.46 13.61 3.49
C HIS A 145 15.67 14.05 4.94
N ALA A 146 14.60 14.08 5.73
CA ALA A 146 14.56 14.74 7.04
C ALA A 146 15.63 14.26 8.03
N ARG A 147 15.99 12.96 8.00
CA ARG A 147 16.99 12.40 8.94
C ARG A 147 18.44 12.65 8.53
N SER A 148 18.74 12.77 7.25
CA SER A 148 20.13 12.90 6.76
C SER A 148 20.45 14.26 6.16
N GLY A 149 19.44 15.10 5.89
CA GLY A 149 19.61 16.38 5.20
C GLY A 149 19.95 16.22 3.70
N GLN A 150 20.05 15.00 3.17
CA GLN A 150 20.41 14.76 1.79
C GLN A 150 19.21 14.99 0.85
N PRO A 151 19.43 15.40 -0.40
CA PRO A 151 18.36 15.48 -1.38
C PRO A 151 17.77 14.09 -1.68
N VAL A 152 16.46 14.03 -1.87
CA VAL A 152 15.73 12.83 -2.31
C VAL A 152 14.80 13.20 -3.46
N SER A 153 14.91 12.49 -4.59
CA SER A 153 14.08 12.78 -5.77
C SER A 153 12.71 12.11 -5.70
N LEU A 154 11.72 12.69 -6.40
CA LEU A 154 10.41 12.06 -6.57
C LEU A 154 10.53 10.64 -7.14
N ARG A 155 11.37 10.44 -8.16
CA ARG A 155 11.65 9.11 -8.75
C ARG A 155 12.05 8.10 -7.67
N ARG A 156 13.01 8.48 -6.80
CA ARG A 156 13.48 7.60 -5.71
C ARG A 156 12.35 7.28 -4.72
N VAL A 157 11.51 8.25 -4.40
CA VAL A 157 10.37 8.05 -3.49
C VAL A 157 9.36 7.10 -4.13
N LEU A 158 8.98 7.28 -5.39
CA LEU A 158 8.04 6.38 -6.09
C LEU A 158 8.55 4.92 -6.10
N ILE A 159 9.81 4.70 -6.45
CA ILE A 159 10.44 3.37 -6.44
C ILE A 159 10.40 2.77 -5.03
N HIS A 160 10.70 3.56 -4.01
CA HIS A 160 10.67 3.11 -2.62
C HIS A 160 9.26 2.71 -2.20
N LEU A 161 8.26 3.55 -2.48
CA LEU A 161 6.87 3.27 -2.12
C LEU A 161 6.32 2.04 -2.84
N ILE A 162 6.66 1.82 -4.12
CA ILE A 162 6.29 0.59 -4.83
C ILE A 162 6.83 -0.63 -4.09
N ALA A 163 8.12 -0.63 -3.70
CA ALA A 163 8.72 -1.75 -2.98
C ALA A 163 8.09 -1.95 -1.58
N GLU A 164 7.78 -0.87 -0.89
CA GLU A 164 7.16 -0.86 0.43
C GLU A 164 5.74 -1.43 0.37
N TYR A 165 4.92 -0.91 -0.55
CA TYR A 165 3.57 -1.43 -0.76
C TYR A 165 3.57 -2.88 -1.24
N ALA A 166 4.46 -3.28 -2.15
CA ALA A 166 4.55 -4.67 -2.61
C ALA A 166 4.82 -5.63 -1.46
N ARG A 167 5.75 -5.27 -0.55
CA ARG A 167 6.03 -6.03 0.68
C ARG A 167 4.79 -6.15 1.56
N HIS A 168 4.11 -5.04 1.82
CA HIS A 168 2.96 -5.02 2.71
C HIS A 168 1.69 -5.60 2.09
N CYS A 169 1.53 -5.59 0.77
CA CYS A 169 0.49 -6.36 0.08
C CYS A 169 0.68 -7.86 0.31
N GLY A 170 1.93 -8.39 0.23
CA GLY A 170 2.21 -9.78 0.58
C GLY A 170 1.89 -10.13 2.04
N HIS A 171 2.13 -9.22 3.00
CA HIS A 171 1.66 -9.39 4.39
C HIS A 171 0.13 -9.40 4.46
N ALA A 172 -0.54 -8.50 3.74
CA ALA A 172 -2.00 -8.42 3.69
C ALA A 172 -2.61 -9.69 3.08
N ASP A 173 -1.97 -10.31 2.09
CA ASP A 173 -2.39 -11.59 1.50
C ASP A 173 -2.48 -12.68 2.56
N LEU A 174 -1.41 -12.87 3.33
CA LEU A 174 -1.36 -13.87 4.40
C LEU A 174 -2.38 -13.60 5.51
N LEU A 175 -2.51 -12.32 5.91
CA LEU A 175 -3.50 -11.92 6.91
C LEU A 175 -4.92 -12.19 6.41
N ARG A 176 -5.23 -11.83 5.17
CA ARG A 176 -6.55 -12.03 4.55
C ARG A 176 -6.90 -13.52 4.46
N GLU A 177 -5.99 -14.34 3.96
CA GLU A 177 -6.17 -15.78 3.88
C GLU A 177 -6.46 -16.40 5.25
N ARG A 178 -5.75 -15.97 6.29
CA ARG A 178 -5.96 -16.44 7.68
C ARG A 178 -7.25 -15.93 8.31
N ILE A 179 -7.81 -14.82 7.84
CA ILE A 179 -9.03 -14.21 8.35
C ILE A 179 -10.27 -14.93 7.80
N ASP A 180 -10.38 -15.10 6.50
CA ASP A 180 -11.58 -15.59 5.83
C ASP A 180 -11.33 -16.58 4.68
N GLY A 181 -10.07 -16.97 4.45
CA GLY A 181 -9.68 -17.93 3.41
C GLY A 181 -9.57 -17.33 2.01
N ALA A 182 -9.76 -16.02 1.85
CA ALA A 182 -9.64 -15.39 0.54
C ALA A 182 -8.17 -15.32 0.10
N THR A 183 -7.88 -15.82 -1.11
CA THR A 183 -6.56 -15.83 -1.75
C THR A 183 -6.58 -15.09 -3.08
N GLY A 184 -5.40 -14.75 -3.63
CA GLY A 184 -5.25 -14.00 -4.88
C GLY A 184 -5.01 -12.50 -4.65
N TYR A 185 -4.74 -11.76 -5.74
CA TYR A 185 -4.48 -10.31 -5.74
C TYR A 185 -5.39 -9.55 -6.69
#